data_6f9a8befcd2afe418e3ae2772800468b
#
_entry.id   6f9a8befcd2afe418e3ae2772800468b
#
_cell.length_a   1.000
_cell.length_b   1.000
_cell.length_c   1.000
_cell.angle_alpha   90.00
_cell.angle_beta   90.00
_cell.angle_gamma   90.00
#
_symmetry.space_group_name_H-M   'P 1'
#
loop_
_entity.id
_entity.type
_entity.pdbx_description
1 polymer ?
#
loop_
_entity_poly.entity_id
_entity_poly.type
_entity_poly.pdbx_seq_one_letter_code
_entity_poly.pdbx_strand_id
1 'polypeptide(L)'
;KSPIEGEPDVFCIHDKKYIRIHLSVDDGHYLGAVLDATKEVLDKRRMFYENNHDQLTGLSRYAYFKYQASQWMEQMEKDEICAAVMMDLDEFKRINDTYGHDVGDKYLESFAALLKGLPQEHCLVSRRSGDEFCIFICGFQDISEIQKILKELWRKLREEEAVITQDVIRKIRASGGVAYARGQSRLLEDLLLEADQALYEVKRENKGLFKEYDADKCQEA
;
A
#
# COMPACT_ATOMS: atom_id res chain seq x y z
N LYS A 1 5.93 -31.98 5.33
CA LYS A 1 5.47 -30.58 5.16
C LYS A 1 6.25 -29.70 6.12
N SER A 2 6.56 -28.47 5.72
CA SER A 2 7.22 -27.50 6.58
C SER A 2 6.19 -26.85 7.51
N PRO A 3 6.59 -26.42 8.72
CA PRO A 3 5.74 -25.63 9.60
C PRO A 3 5.36 -24.30 8.92
N ILE A 4 4.31 -23.65 9.39
CA ILE A 4 3.95 -22.32 8.90
C ILE A 4 4.92 -21.27 9.46
N GLU A 5 5.11 -20.20 8.73
CA GLU A 5 6.00 -19.11 9.12
C GLU A 5 5.62 -18.54 10.49
N GLY A 6 6.61 -18.40 11.37
CA GLY A 6 6.45 -17.89 12.74
C GLY A 6 5.85 -18.87 13.76
N GLU A 7 5.45 -20.10 13.35
CA GLU A 7 4.91 -21.12 14.25
C GLU A 7 5.53 -22.51 13.94
N PRO A 8 6.66 -22.85 14.61
CA PRO A 8 7.45 -24.04 14.26
C PRO A 8 6.75 -25.36 14.59
N ASP A 9 5.70 -25.35 15.38
CA ASP A 9 4.89 -26.49 15.81
C ASP A 9 3.56 -26.62 15.05
N VAL A 10 3.24 -25.69 14.12
CA VAL A 10 1.99 -25.66 13.36
C VAL A 10 2.22 -25.98 11.89
N PHE A 11 1.41 -26.91 11.36
CA PHE A 11 1.54 -27.42 10.00
C PHE A 11 0.21 -27.30 9.25
N CYS A 12 0.26 -26.83 7.99
CA CYS A 12 -0.88 -26.90 7.08
C CYS A 12 -0.96 -28.31 6.48
N ILE A 13 -2.04 -29.04 6.74
CA ILE A 13 -2.21 -30.41 6.28
C ILE A 13 -2.96 -30.50 4.95
N HIS A 14 -4.05 -29.75 4.79
CA HIS A 14 -4.88 -29.73 3.60
C HIS A 14 -5.78 -28.50 3.63
N ASP A 15 -6.00 -27.84 2.50
CA ASP A 15 -7.01 -26.80 2.21
C ASP A 15 -7.41 -25.92 3.41
N LYS A 16 -6.44 -25.17 3.95
CA LYS A 16 -6.59 -24.29 5.12
C LYS A 16 -6.90 -25.00 6.44
N LYS A 17 -6.60 -26.30 6.54
CA LYS A 17 -6.60 -27.03 7.83
C LYS A 17 -5.21 -27.05 8.44
N TYR A 18 -5.14 -26.69 9.71
CA TYR A 18 -3.91 -26.56 10.47
C TYR A 18 -3.92 -27.46 11.69
N ILE A 19 -2.79 -28.12 11.96
CA ILE A 19 -2.58 -28.90 13.16
C ILE A 19 -1.37 -28.38 13.92
N ARG A 20 -1.43 -28.42 15.24
CA ARG A 20 -0.29 -28.18 16.11
C ARG A 20 0.22 -29.51 16.66
N ILE A 21 1.53 -29.74 16.60
CA ILE A 21 2.18 -30.96 17.06
C ILE A 21 3.02 -30.62 18.28
N HIS A 22 2.62 -31.14 19.43
CA HIS A 22 3.40 -31.10 20.66
C HIS A 22 4.13 -32.42 20.85
N LEU A 23 5.45 -32.34 21.06
CA LEU A 23 6.29 -33.48 21.39
C LEU A 23 6.93 -33.25 22.75
N SER A 24 6.81 -34.22 23.66
CA SER A 24 7.51 -34.24 24.92
C SER A 24 8.28 -35.56 25.07
N VAL A 25 9.35 -35.52 25.81
CA VAL A 25 10.15 -36.70 26.16
C VAL A 25 10.06 -36.86 27.66
N ASP A 26 9.61 -38.00 28.11
CA ASP A 26 9.55 -38.36 29.51
C ASP A 26 10.16 -39.76 29.69
N ASP A 27 11.18 -39.85 30.53
CA ASP A 27 11.91 -41.11 30.90
C ASP A 27 12.31 -41.99 29.69
N GLY A 28 12.76 -41.32 28.58
CA GLY A 28 13.15 -41.99 27.33
C GLY A 28 12.00 -42.37 26.42
N HIS A 29 10.76 -42.05 26.79
CA HIS A 29 9.57 -42.24 25.97
C HIS A 29 9.16 -40.91 25.29
N TYR A 30 8.72 -41.01 24.02
CA TYR A 30 8.18 -39.86 23.29
C TYR A 30 6.65 -39.86 23.44
N LEU A 31 6.13 -38.76 23.98
CA LEU A 31 4.70 -38.49 23.99
C LEU A 31 4.39 -37.40 22.96
N GLY A 32 3.49 -37.67 22.04
CA GLY A 32 3.06 -36.69 21.02
C GLY A 32 1.56 -36.42 21.11
N ALA A 33 1.18 -35.15 21.02
CA ALA A 33 -0.20 -34.73 20.86
C ALA A 33 -0.38 -33.97 19.56
N VAL A 34 -1.47 -34.24 18.83
CA VAL A 34 -1.86 -33.53 17.63
C VAL A 34 -3.16 -32.82 17.91
N LEU A 35 -3.16 -31.49 17.81
CA LEU A 35 -4.31 -30.65 18.11
C LEU A 35 -4.78 -29.94 16.83
N ASP A 36 -6.09 -29.73 16.68
CA ASP A 36 -6.63 -28.89 15.61
C ASP A 36 -6.35 -27.41 15.96
N ALA A 37 -5.49 -26.77 15.19
CA ALA A 37 -5.13 -25.36 15.32
C ALA A 37 -5.81 -24.46 14.25
N THR A 38 -6.74 -25.03 13.48
CA THR A 38 -7.34 -24.34 12.32
C THR A 38 -8.00 -23.03 12.70
N LYS A 39 -8.84 -23.04 13.73
CA LYS A 39 -9.55 -21.83 14.18
C LYS A 39 -8.58 -20.77 14.67
N GLU A 40 -7.62 -21.15 15.51
CA GLU A 40 -6.61 -20.25 16.08
C GLU A 40 -5.81 -19.54 14.96
N VAL A 41 -5.30 -20.31 13.99
CA VAL A 41 -4.51 -19.78 12.86
C VAL A 41 -5.36 -18.86 11.97
N LEU A 42 -6.59 -19.24 11.67
CA LEU A 42 -7.47 -18.40 10.83
C LEU A 42 -7.89 -17.12 11.55
N ASP A 43 -8.20 -17.18 12.84
CA ASP A 43 -8.55 -16.00 13.64
C ASP A 43 -7.34 -15.04 13.75
N LYS A 44 -6.13 -15.56 13.98
CA LYS A 44 -4.90 -14.78 14.03
C LYS A 44 -4.59 -14.09 12.70
N ARG A 45 -4.77 -14.81 11.58
CA ARG A 45 -4.61 -14.23 10.23
C ARG A 45 -5.66 -13.16 9.92
N ARG A 46 -6.91 -13.39 10.32
CA ARG A 46 -7.97 -12.40 10.16
C ARG A 46 -7.67 -11.14 10.97
N MET A 47 -7.33 -11.28 12.26
CA MET A 47 -6.94 -10.15 13.10
C MET A 47 -5.74 -9.39 12.54
N PHE A 48 -4.73 -10.10 12.03
CA PHE A 48 -3.58 -9.48 11.38
C PHE A 48 -4.01 -8.66 10.16
N TYR A 49 -4.88 -9.22 9.33
CA TYR A 49 -5.39 -8.52 8.15
C TYR A 49 -6.21 -7.27 8.53
N GLU A 50 -7.17 -7.41 9.45
CA GLU A 50 -8.03 -6.32 9.93
C GLU A 50 -7.23 -5.18 10.60
N ASN A 51 -6.15 -5.51 11.30
CA ASN A 51 -5.28 -4.53 11.94
C ASN A 51 -4.40 -3.77 10.94
N ASN A 52 -4.00 -4.40 9.85
CA ASN A 52 -3.01 -3.87 8.91
C ASN A 52 -3.61 -3.35 7.61
N HIS A 53 -4.92 -3.54 7.36
CA HIS A 53 -5.59 -3.06 6.16
C HIS A 53 -6.77 -2.14 6.49
N ASP A 54 -7.01 -1.18 5.62
CA ASP A 54 -8.17 -0.30 5.68
C ASP A 54 -9.43 -1.09 5.28
N GLN A 55 -10.47 -1.04 6.11
CA GLN A 55 -11.66 -1.88 5.93
C GLN A 55 -12.47 -1.51 4.69
N LEU A 56 -12.50 -0.23 4.31
CA LEU A 56 -13.23 0.23 3.14
C LEU A 56 -12.50 -0.14 1.85
N THR A 57 -11.24 0.25 1.76
CA THR A 57 -10.48 0.11 0.52
C THR A 57 -9.72 -1.20 0.39
N GLY A 58 -9.46 -1.91 1.51
CA GLY A 58 -8.64 -3.11 1.57
C GLY A 58 -7.15 -2.86 1.25
N LEU A 59 -6.72 -1.60 1.17
CA LEU A 59 -5.31 -1.24 1.04
C LEU A 59 -4.61 -1.33 2.39
N SER A 60 -3.28 -1.37 2.39
CA SER A 60 -2.51 -1.32 3.64
C SER A 60 -2.83 -0.05 4.42
N ARG A 61 -2.90 -0.15 5.74
CA ARG A 61 -2.88 1.03 6.63
C ARG A 61 -1.49 1.64 6.61
N TYR A 62 -1.40 2.95 6.81
CA TYR A 62 -0.16 3.71 6.67
C TYR A 62 0.98 3.20 7.55
N ALA A 63 0.70 2.79 8.79
CA ALA A 63 1.72 2.25 9.68
C ALA A 63 2.33 0.94 9.15
N TYR A 64 1.50 0.04 8.64
CA TYR A 64 1.95 -1.23 8.06
C TYR A 64 2.68 -1.01 6.72
N PHE A 65 2.19 -0.10 5.90
CA PHE A 65 2.86 0.33 4.67
C PHE A 65 4.28 0.85 4.95
N LYS A 66 4.45 1.75 5.94
CA LYS A 66 5.78 2.25 6.30
C LYS A 66 6.71 1.13 6.75
N TYR A 67 6.21 0.22 7.57
CA TYR A 67 6.98 -0.95 7.99
C TYR A 67 7.45 -1.78 6.77
N GLN A 68 6.55 -2.11 5.84
CA GLN A 68 6.90 -2.88 4.65
C GLN A 68 7.86 -2.11 3.72
N ALA A 69 7.63 -0.82 3.49
CA ALA A 69 8.49 0.01 2.66
C ALA A 69 9.91 0.15 3.24
N SER A 70 10.03 0.30 4.59
CA SER A 70 11.34 0.30 5.26
C SER A 70 12.07 -1.04 5.07
N GLN A 71 11.36 -2.16 5.20
CA GLN A 71 11.96 -3.49 4.96
C GLN A 71 12.43 -3.66 3.51
N TRP A 72 11.67 -3.15 2.54
CA TRP A 72 12.07 -3.18 1.14
C TRP A 72 13.29 -2.30 0.90
N MET A 73 13.34 -1.08 1.46
CA MET A 73 14.51 -0.18 1.34
C MET A 73 15.77 -0.79 1.96
N GLU A 74 15.67 -1.47 3.10
CA GLU A 74 16.80 -2.15 3.74
C GLU A 74 17.40 -3.27 2.88
N GLN A 75 16.61 -3.87 1.99
CA GLN A 75 17.01 -4.95 1.10
C GLN A 75 17.48 -4.46 -0.28
N MET A 76 17.32 -3.17 -0.58
CA MET A 76 17.70 -2.60 -1.87
C MET A 76 19.22 -2.68 -2.13
N GLU A 77 19.58 -2.99 -3.35
CA GLU A 77 20.94 -2.87 -3.85
C GLU A 77 21.33 -1.40 -4.06
N LYS A 78 22.65 -1.12 -4.12
CA LYS A 78 23.16 0.27 -4.24
C LYS A 78 22.67 1.00 -5.48
N ASP A 79 22.48 0.26 -6.58
CA ASP A 79 22.10 0.84 -7.87
C ASP A 79 20.59 0.86 -8.10
N GLU A 80 19.83 0.23 -7.23
CA GLU A 80 18.37 0.25 -7.31
C GLU A 80 17.81 1.62 -6.97
N ILE A 81 16.73 1.97 -7.66
CA ILE A 81 15.97 3.21 -7.47
C ILE A 81 14.63 2.88 -6.84
N CYS A 82 14.22 3.67 -5.88
CA CYS A 82 12.88 3.68 -5.35
C CYS A 82 12.22 5.04 -5.50
N ALA A 83 10.89 5.05 -5.42
CA ALA A 83 10.10 6.26 -5.36
C ALA A 83 9.04 6.16 -4.27
N ALA A 84 8.85 7.26 -3.54
CA ALA A 84 7.65 7.48 -2.74
C ALA A 84 6.71 8.42 -3.48
N VAL A 85 5.41 8.11 -3.43
CA VAL A 85 4.36 8.93 -4.03
C VAL A 85 3.33 9.23 -2.96
N MET A 86 3.05 10.51 -2.76
CA MET A 86 1.93 10.98 -1.96
C MET A 86 0.82 11.45 -2.87
N MET A 87 -0.40 10.99 -2.63
CA MET A 87 -1.56 11.28 -3.47
C MET A 87 -2.74 11.73 -2.61
N ASP A 88 -3.59 12.57 -3.20
CA ASP A 88 -4.80 13.06 -2.58
C ASP A 88 -5.89 13.26 -3.64
N LEU A 89 -7.10 12.78 -3.34
CA LEU A 89 -8.25 12.91 -4.24
C LEU A 89 -8.74 14.35 -4.30
N ASP A 90 -8.77 14.89 -5.51
CA ASP A 90 -9.20 16.27 -5.70
C ASP A 90 -10.70 16.42 -5.48
N GLU A 91 -11.06 17.45 -4.71
CA GLU A 91 -12.46 17.82 -4.41
C GLU A 91 -13.29 16.69 -3.76
N PHE A 92 -12.66 15.73 -3.07
CA PHE A 92 -13.36 14.61 -2.43
C PHE A 92 -14.45 15.08 -1.44
N LYS A 93 -14.15 16.12 -0.65
CA LYS A 93 -15.14 16.73 0.23
C LYS A 93 -16.40 17.18 -0.54
N ARG A 94 -16.23 17.75 -1.74
CA ARG A 94 -17.36 18.18 -2.57
C ARG A 94 -18.20 17.00 -3.06
N ILE A 95 -17.58 15.84 -3.31
CA ILE A 95 -18.30 14.61 -3.63
C ILE A 95 -19.18 14.21 -2.46
N ASN A 96 -18.63 14.15 -1.24
CA ASN A 96 -19.39 13.85 -0.02
C ASN A 96 -20.53 14.85 0.22
N ASP A 97 -20.24 16.15 0.12
CA ASP A 97 -21.23 17.20 0.38
C ASP A 97 -22.36 17.19 -0.67
N THR A 98 -22.08 16.75 -1.89
CA THR A 98 -23.07 16.77 -3.00
C THR A 98 -23.87 15.48 -3.06
N TYR A 99 -23.23 14.31 -2.85
CA TYR A 99 -23.82 13.00 -3.13
C TYR A 99 -23.94 12.11 -1.89
N GLY A 100 -23.43 12.55 -0.73
CA GLY A 100 -23.41 11.79 0.51
C GLY A 100 -22.19 10.88 0.68
N HIS A 101 -21.99 10.42 1.91
CA HIS A 101 -20.81 9.60 2.27
C HIS A 101 -20.77 8.24 1.57
N ASP A 102 -21.92 7.60 1.36
CA ASP A 102 -21.99 6.31 0.66
C ASP A 102 -21.44 6.38 -0.78
N VAL A 103 -21.65 7.54 -1.43
CA VAL A 103 -21.09 7.83 -2.76
C VAL A 103 -19.60 8.12 -2.67
N GLY A 104 -19.17 8.86 -1.65
CA GLY A 104 -17.76 9.07 -1.37
C GLY A 104 -16.99 7.78 -1.10
N ASP A 105 -17.59 6.85 -0.35
CA ASP A 105 -16.99 5.54 -0.09
C ASP A 105 -16.77 4.74 -1.37
N LYS A 106 -17.76 4.70 -2.28
CA LYS A 106 -17.60 4.06 -3.60
C LYS A 106 -16.54 4.73 -4.47
N TYR A 107 -16.39 6.05 -4.36
CA TYR A 107 -15.34 6.78 -5.05
C TYR A 107 -13.95 6.39 -4.53
N LEU A 108 -13.79 6.26 -3.21
CA LEU A 108 -12.58 5.75 -2.56
C LEU A 108 -12.27 4.30 -2.97
N GLU A 109 -13.28 3.43 -2.98
CA GLU A 109 -13.14 2.03 -3.43
C GLU A 109 -12.69 1.94 -4.89
N SER A 110 -13.27 2.77 -5.78
CA SER A 110 -12.90 2.83 -7.19
C SER A 110 -11.46 3.28 -7.38
N PHE A 111 -11.02 4.33 -6.65
CA PHE A 111 -9.63 4.77 -6.67
C PHE A 111 -8.68 3.70 -6.14
N ALA A 112 -9.04 3.06 -5.03
CA ALA A 112 -8.24 1.97 -4.47
C ALA A 112 -8.12 0.78 -5.42
N ALA A 113 -9.15 0.47 -6.20
CA ALA A 113 -9.12 -0.58 -7.22
C ALA A 113 -8.09 -0.28 -8.32
N LEU A 114 -7.98 0.99 -8.76
CA LEU A 114 -6.93 1.43 -9.69
C LEU A 114 -5.53 1.22 -9.11
N LEU A 115 -5.33 1.61 -7.85
CA LEU A 115 -4.04 1.45 -7.18
C LEU A 115 -3.66 -0.02 -6.97
N LYS A 116 -4.63 -0.90 -6.69
CA LYS A 116 -4.43 -2.36 -6.59
C LYS A 116 -4.02 -2.98 -7.93
N GLY A 117 -4.32 -2.34 -9.05
CA GLY A 117 -3.89 -2.76 -10.39
C GLY A 117 -2.42 -2.45 -10.72
N LEU A 118 -1.66 -1.83 -9.81
CA LEU A 118 -0.21 -1.65 -9.95
C LEU A 118 0.54 -2.98 -9.77
N PRO A 119 1.76 -3.12 -10.35
CA PRO A 119 2.60 -4.31 -10.19
C PRO A 119 2.93 -4.54 -8.70
N GLN A 120 2.33 -5.55 -8.09
CA GLN A 120 2.42 -5.82 -6.64
C GLN A 120 3.82 -6.25 -6.20
N GLU A 121 4.62 -6.82 -7.12
CA GLU A 121 6.01 -7.18 -6.91
C GLU A 121 6.95 -5.98 -6.77
N HIS A 122 6.50 -4.80 -7.23
CA HIS A 122 7.28 -3.56 -7.22
C HIS A 122 6.60 -2.42 -6.47
N CYS A 123 5.32 -2.55 -6.16
CA CYS A 123 4.52 -1.47 -5.59
C CYS A 123 3.85 -1.87 -4.29
N LEU A 124 4.11 -1.12 -3.23
CA LEU A 124 3.28 -1.11 -2.02
C LEU A 124 2.31 0.06 -2.10
N VAL A 125 1.08 -0.17 -1.69
CA VAL A 125 0.01 0.84 -1.74
C VAL A 125 -0.70 0.94 -0.41
N SER A 126 -1.00 2.16 0.01
CA SER A 126 -1.65 2.44 1.29
C SER A 126 -2.70 3.53 1.17
N ARG A 127 -3.75 3.43 1.99
CA ARG A 127 -4.56 4.58 2.36
C ARG A 127 -4.01 5.17 3.66
N ARG A 128 -3.54 6.42 3.59
CA ARG A 128 -2.97 7.13 4.74
C ARG A 128 -4.05 7.60 5.70
N SER A 129 -5.02 8.34 5.17
CA SER A 129 -6.19 8.83 5.91
C SER A 129 -7.19 9.45 4.93
N GLY A 130 -8.48 9.44 5.25
CA GLY A 130 -9.48 10.15 4.45
C GLY A 130 -9.36 9.88 2.94
N ASP A 131 -8.93 10.89 2.20
CA ASP A 131 -8.69 10.93 0.76
C ASP A 131 -7.20 10.89 0.36
N GLU A 132 -6.30 10.66 1.34
CA GLU A 132 -4.85 10.59 1.15
C GLU A 132 -4.37 9.15 0.96
N PHE A 133 -3.51 8.93 -0.04
CA PHE A 133 -2.94 7.63 -0.40
C PHE A 133 -1.44 7.73 -0.60
N CYS A 134 -0.75 6.61 -0.41
CA CYS A 134 0.69 6.50 -0.60
C CYS A 134 1.03 5.31 -1.48
N ILE A 135 2.06 5.46 -2.31
CA ILE A 135 2.66 4.37 -3.06
C ILE A 135 4.16 4.38 -2.78
N PHE A 136 4.74 3.21 -2.58
CA PHE A 136 6.19 3.02 -2.60
C PHE A 136 6.53 2.06 -3.74
N ILE A 137 7.47 2.45 -4.59
CA ILE A 137 7.87 1.71 -5.79
C ILE A 137 9.36 1.43 -5.69
N CYS A 138 9.80 0.19 -5.89
CA CYS A 138 11.22 -0.16 -5.92
C CYS A 138 11.51 -1.38 -6.80
N GLY A 139 12.80 -1.80 -6.86
CA GLY A 139 13.24 -2.95 -7.63
C GLY A 139 13.60 -2.62 -9.08
N PHE A 140 13.97 -1.36 -9.38
CA PHE A 140 14.38 -0.90 -10.70
C PHE A 140 15.76 -0.24 -10.64
N GLN A 141 16.52 -0.37 -11.75
CA GLN A 141 17.82 0.32 -11.89
C GLN A 141 17.71 1.60 -12.73
N ASP A 142 16.62 1.75 -13.50
CA ASP A 142 16.34 2.92 -14.33
C ASP A 142 15.07 3.62 -13.87
N ILE A 143 15.19 4.92 -13.56
CA ILE A 143 14.07 5.79 -13.16
C ILE A 143 12.95 5.82 -14.20
N SER A 144 13.27 5.61 -15.48
CA SER A 144 12.28 5.60 -16.56
C SER A 144 11.26 4.48 -16.42
N GLU A 145 11.60 3.38 -15.74
CA GLU A 145 10.67 2.27 -15.49
C GLU A 145 9.63 2.67 -14.45
N ILE A 146 10.05 3.35 -13.37
CA ILE A 146 9.13 3.91 -12.37
C ILE A 146 8.24 4.97 -13.03
N GLN A 147 8.83 5.85 -13.85
CA GLN A 147 8.07 6.89 -14.57
C GLN A 147 7.05 6.31 -15.55
N LYS A 148 7.29 5.15 -16.16
CA LYS A 148 6.30 4.45 -16.99
C LYS A 148 5.12 3.98 -16.17
N ILE A 149 5.36 3.40 -14.98
CA ILE A 149 4.30 2.97 -14.06
C ILE A 149 3.44 4.17 -13.65
N LEU A 150 4.07 5.27 -13.26
CA LEU A 150 3.38 6.49 -12.86
C LEU A 150 2.61 7.13 -14.03
N LYS A 151 3.18 7.23 -15.21
CA LYS A 151 2.50 7.73 -16.41
C LYS A 151 1.26 6.91 -16.76
N GLU A 152 1.36 5.59 -16.67
CA GLU A 152 0.23 4.70 -16.92
C GLU A 152 -0.86 4.86 -15.85
N LEU A 153 -0.50 4.97 -14.57
CA LEU A 153 -1.45 5.28 -13.49
C LEU A 153 -2.19 6.59 -13.77
N TRP A 154 -1.47 7.66 -14.11
CA TRP A 154 -2.07 8.97 -14.41
C TRP A 154 -2.93 8.96 -15.69
N ARG A 155 -2.54 8.16 -16.68
CA ARG A 155 -3.37 7.95 -17.87
C ARG A 155 -4.70 7.31 -17.49
N LYS A 156 -4.64 6.22 -16.71
CA LYS A 156 -5.85 5.52 -16.24
C LYS A 156 -6.76 6.45 -15.43
N LEU A 157 -6.20 7.21 -14.47
CA LEU A 157 -6.96 8.17 -13.67
C LEU A 157 -7.71 9.22 -14.51
N ARG A 158 -7.15 9.63 -15.65
CA ARG A 158 -7.81 10.58 -16.57
C ARG A 158 -8.87 9.96 -17.46
N GLU A 159 -8.72 8.70 -17.80
CA GLU A 159 -9.57 7.98 -18.73
C GLU A 159 -10.70 7.22 -18.03
N GLU A 160 -10.43 6.67 -16.86
CA GLU A 160 -11.41 5.87 -16.14
C GLU A 160 -12.47 6.71 -15.43
N GLU A 161 -13.68 6.22 -15.51
CA GLU A 161 -14.85 6.79 -14.86
C GLU A 161 -15.30 5.87 -13.72
N ALA A 162 -15.37 6.40 -12.51
CA ALA A 162 -15.99 5.69 -11.41
C ALA A 162 -17.51 5.70 -11.58
N VAL A 163 -18.10 4.53 -11.76
CA VAL A 163 -19.55 4.35 -11.72
C VAL A 163 -19.94 4.24 -10.26
N ILE A 164 -20.39 5.34 -9.69
CA ILE A 164 -20.66 5.44 -8.25
C ILE A 164 -22.06 4.96 -7.91
N THR A 165 -23.04 5.32 -8.77
CA THR A 165 -24.41 4.80 -8.77
C THR A 165 -24.88 4.63 -10.22
N GLN A 166 -26.09 4.06 -10.42
CA GLN A 166 -26.67 3.95 -11.78
C GLN A 166 -26.76 5.30 -12.49
N ASP A 167 -26.92 6.40 -11.73
CA ASP A 167 -27.12 7.75 -12.27
C ASP A 167 -25.90 8.68 -12.07
N VAL A 168 -24.87 8.24 -11.35
CA VAL A 168 -23.70 9.08 -11.04
C VAL A 168 -22.42 8.41 -11.54
N ILE A 169 -21.91 8.97 -12.63
CA ILE A 169 -20.59 8.63 -13.19
C ILE A 169 -19.68 9.84 -12.99
N ARG A 170 -18.49 9.63 -12.46
CA ARG A 170 -17.49 10.68 -12.22
C ARG A 170 -16.10 10.22 -12.60
N LYS A 171 -15.34 11.10 -13.22
CA LYS A 171 -13.90 10.89 -13.41
C LYS A 171 -13.19 10.96 -12.07
N ILE A 172 -12.30 10.01 -11.84
CA ILE A 172 -11.44 10.04 -10.67
C ILE A 172 -10.36 11.10 -10.90
N ARG A 173 -10.25 12.04 -9.98
CA ARG A 173 -9.24 13.08 -10.03
C ARG A 173 -8.38 13.01 -8.77
N ALA A 174 -7.08 12.96 -8.96
CA ALA A 174 -6.12 12.97 -7.88
C ALA A 174 -4.92 13.85 -8.24
N SER A 175 -4.35 14.48 -7.25
CA SER A 175 -3.04 15.15 -7.33
C SER A 175 -2.00 14.27 -6.68
N GLY A 176 -0.74 14.35 -7.12
CA GLY A 176 0.34 13.55 -6.55
C GLY A 176 1.68 14.27 -6.54
N GLY A 177 2.49 13.97 -5.52
CA GLY A 177 3.89 14.33 -5.43
C GLY A 177 4.75 13.09 -5.41
N VAL A 178 5.91 13.15 -6.06
CA VAL A 178 6.83 12.03 -6.23
C VAL A 178 8.22 12.44 -5.79
N ALA A 179 8.87 11.61 -4.98
CA ALA A 179 10.27 11.76 -4.62
C ALA A 179 11.02 10.45 -4.90
N TYR A 180 12.29 10.56 -5.30
CA TYR A 180 13.13 9.43 -5.69
C TYR A 180 14.34 9.30 -4.77
N ALA A 181 14.78 8.07 -4.55
CA ALA A 181 16.06 7.77 -3.93
C ALA A 181 16.76 6.63 -4.66
N ARG A 182 18.09 6.55 -4.52
CA ARG A 182 18.92 5.48 -5.04
C ARG A 182 19.54 4.71 -3.89
N GLY A 183 19.38 3.38 -3.90
CA GLY A 183 19.85 2.51 -2.83
C GLY A 183 19.31 2.97 -1.48
N GLN A 184 20.15 2.87 -0.46
CA GLN A 184 19.85 3.28 0.92
C GLN A 184 20.34 4.70 1.24
N SER A 185 20.35 5.59 0.25
CA SER A 185 20.92 6.96 0.38
C SER A 185 20.06 7.90 1.23
N ARG A 186 18.81 7.55 1.51
CA ARG A 186 17.84 8.35 2.25
C ARG A 186 17.01 7.49 3.21
N LEU A 187 16.43 8.11 4.23
CA LEU A 187 15.43 7.50 5.08
C LEU A 187 14.05 7.53 4.39
N LEU A 188 13.22 6.54 4.65
CA LEU A 188 11.85 6.49 4.12
C LEU A 188 11.04 7.73 4.51
N GLU A 189 11.19 8.18 5.75
CA GLU A 189 10.50 9.35 6.27
C GLU A 189 10.82 10.62 5.49
N ASP A 190 12.09 10.82 5.15
CA ASP A 190 12.52 11.99 4.36
C ASP A 190 11.95 11.92 2.95
N LEU A 191 11.98 10.73 2.35
CA LEU A 191 11.44 10.50 1.01
C LEU A 191 9.92 10.75 0.95
N LEU A 192 9.19 10.30 1.97
CA LEU A 192 7.75 10.56 2.09
C LEU A 192 7.45 12.04 2.31
N LEU A 193 8.27 12.74 3.10
CA LEU A 193 8.14 14.17 3.33
C LEU A 193 8.37 14.98 2.04
N GLU A 194 9.39 14.62 1.26
CA GLU A 194 9.68 15.24 -0.02
C GLU A 194 8.54 15.05 -1.03
N ALA A 195 7.97 13.83 -1.09
CA ALA A 195 6.79 13.57 -1.91
C ALA A 195 5.57 14.39 -1.46
N ASP A 196 5.37 14.56 -0.14
CA ASP A 196 4.28 15.38 0.43
C ASP A 196 4.46 16.86 0.06
N GLN A 197 5.69 17.39 0.10
CA GLN A 197 6.00 18.75 -0.34
C GLN A 197 5.68 18.96 -1.81
N ALA A 198 6.06 18.02 -2.69
CA ALA A 198 5.73 18.07 -4.11
C ALA A 198 4.21 18.04 -4.34
N LEU A 199 3.47 17.21 -3.59
CA LEU A 199 2.00 17.18 -3.63
C LEU A 199 1.39 18.53 -3.22
N TYR A 200 1.92 19.14 -2.16
CA TYR A 200 1.45 20.45 -1.71
C TYR A 200 1.60 21.54 -2.79
N GLU A 201 2.71 21.52 -3.53
CA GLU A 201 2.93 22.45 -4.66
C GLU A 201 1.89 22.22 -5.77
N VAL A 202 1.65 20.96 -6.16
CA VAL A 202 0.63 20.63 -7.17
C VAL A 202 -0.75 21.16 -6.77
N LYS A 203 -1.13 20.98 -5.50
CA LYS A 203 -2.43 21.45 -5.01
C LYS A 203 -2.59 22.97 -5.04
N ARG A 204 -1.50 23.69 -4.92
CA ARG A 204 -1.49 25.17 -5.02
C ARG A 204 -1.50 25.68 -6.47
N GLU A 205 -0.81 25.00 -7.37
CA GLU A 205 -0.62 25.45 -8.74
C GLU A 205 -1.73 24.92 -9.67
N ASN A 206 -1.83 23.60 -9.83
CA ASN A 206 -2.74 22.96 -10.77
C ASN A 206 -3.14 21.56 -10.27
N LYS A 207 -4.32 21.41 -9.74
CA LYS A 207 -4.88 20.12 -9.32
C LYS A 207 -5.01 19.13 -10.48
N GLY A 208 -4.98 17.83 -10.17
CA GLY A 208 -5.14 16.75 -11.15
C GLY A 208 -3.85 16.38 -11.89
N LEU A 209 -2.70 16.85 -11.41
CA LEU A 209 -1.38 16.54 -11.93
C LEU A 209 -0.54 15.83 -10.88
N PHE A 210 0.62 15.34 -11.30
CA PHE A 210 1.67 14.96 -10.38
C PHE A 210 2.94 15.75 -10.67
N LYS A 211 3.77 15.93 -9.64
CA LYS A 211 5.03 16.67 -9.69
C LYS A 211 6.12 15.88 -8.99
N GLU A 212 7.28 15.85 -9.58
CA GLU A 212 8.49 15.34 -8.94
C GLU A 212 9.05 16.40 -7.98
N TYR A 213 9.52 15.95 -6.82
CA TYR A 213 10.19 16.81 -5.85
C TYR A 213 11.48 17.37 -6.45
N ASP A 214 11.68 18.68 -6.29
CA ASP A 214 12.84 19.40 -6.78
C ASP A 214 13.51 20.11 -5.59
N ALA A 215 14.65 19.57 -5.13
CA ALA A 215 15.37 20.08 -3.98
C ALA A 215 15.83 21.54 -4.15
N ASP A 216 16.07 21.98 -5.39
CA ASP A 216 16.58 23.33 -5.67
C ASP A 216 15.51 24.40 -5.47
N LYS A 217 14.22 24.04 -5.62
CA LYS A 217 13.10 24.99 -5.42
C LYS A 217 12.67 25.16 -3.97
N CYS A 218 12.97 24.20 -3.09
CA CYS A 218 12.57 24.27 -1.69
C CYS A 218 13.46 25.17 -0.81
N GLN A 219 14.58 25.67 -1.34
CA GLN A 219 15.48 26.59 -0.60
C GLN A 219 15.12 28.07 -0.77
N GLU A 220 14.16 28.39 -1.64
CA GLU A 220 13.75 29.79 -1.94
C GLU A 220 12.40 30.20 -1.30
N ALA A 221 11.76 29.36 -0.48
CA ALA A 221 10.48 29.61 0.19
C ALA A 221 10.65 29.68 1.70
#